data_0dafb4af215e4eefcd1408569eb66815
#
_entry.id   0dafb4af215e4eefcd1408569eb66815
#
_cell.length_a   1.000
_cell.length_b   1.000
_cell.length_c   1.000
_cell.angle_alpha   90.00
_cell.angle_beta   90.00
_cell.angle_gamma   90.00
#
_symmetry.space_group_name_H-M   'P 1'
#
loop_
_entity.id
_entity.type
_entity.pdbx_description
1 polymer ?
#
loop_
_entity_poly.entity_id
_entity_poly.type
_entity_poly.pdbx_seq_one_letter_code
_entity_poly.pdbx_strand_id
1 'polypeptide(L)'
;MRVNRSADEEAEMAARRREAGAWLRHLRETRGFSQRQLAEHVGIEYYTFVSQIEAGRGRIPADRYQKWADALEMEPKIFVRKMLHFYEPITYQILFGEDGEPVADANLDKPVKLLTFPSNVSALRP
;
A
#
# COMPACT_ATOMS: atom_id res chain seq x y z
N MET A 1 -18.66 -1.03 20.97
CA MET A 1 -19.39 -1.83 20.16
C MET A 1 -18.55 -2.42 19.07
N ARG A 2 -18.84 -3.56 18.70
CA ARG A 2 -18.06 -4.26 17.81
C ARG A 2 -18.70 -4.33 16.47
N VAL A 3 -17.95 -4.24 15.46
CA VAL A 3 -18.49 -4.34 14.13
C VAL A 3 -18.52 -5.78 13.71
N ASN A 4 -19.67 -6.24 13.26
CA ASN A 4 -19.76 -7.59 12.76
C ASN A 4 -19.76 -7.54 11.26
N ARG A 5 -18.75 -8.10 10.66
CA ARG A 5 -18.75 -8.19 9.22
C ARG A 5 -19.47 -9.43 8.80
N SER A 6 -20.18 -9.32 7.72
CA SER A 6 -20.86 -10.48 7.17
C SER A 6 -19.82 -11.41 6.56
N ALA A 7 -20.23 -12.63 6.30
CA ALA A 7 -19.34 -13.58 5.66
C ALA A 7 -18.92 -13.08 4.29
N ASP A 8 -19.80 -12.39 3.59
CA ASP A 8 -19.46 -11.86 2.27
C ASP A 8 -18.42 -10.77 2.37
N GLU A 9 -18.51 -9.92 3.38
CA GLU A 9 -17.53 -8.88 3.58
C GLU A 9 -16.18 -9.45 3.91
N GLU A 10 -16.16 -10.48 4.75
CA GLU A 10 -14.90 -11.12 5.09
C GLU A 10 -14.25 -11.76 3.87
N ALA A 11 -15.07 -12.41 3.04
CA ALA A 11 -14.54 -13.05 1.86
C ALA A 11 -13.98 -12.03 0.89
N GLU A 12 -14.64 -10.88 0.81
CA GLU A 12 -14.16 -9.85 -0.08
C GLU A 12 -12.85 -9.26 0.41
N MET A 13 -12.72 -9.04 1.70
CA MET A 13 -11.47 -8.51 2.23
C MET A 13 -10.34 -9.50 2.05
N ALA A 14 -10.63 -10.79 2.20
CA ALA A 14 -9.61 -11.81 1.98
C ALA A 14 -9.17 -11.81 0.51
N ALA A 15 -10.11 -11.64 -0.40
CA ALA A 15 -9.78 -11.59 -1.81
C ALA A 15 -8.91 -10.39 -2.13
N ARG A 16 -9.20 -9.25 -1.51
CA ARG A 16 -8.42 -8.05 -1.76
C ARG A 16 -7.00 -8.20 -1.22
N ARG A 17 -6.84 -8.89 -0.08
CA ARG A 17 -5.51 -9.14 0.45
C ARG A 17 -4.72 -10.07 -0.48
N ARG A 18 -5.40 -11.02 -1.09
CA ARG A 18 -4.72 -11.91 -2.04
C ARG A 18 -4.29 -11.14 -3.29
N GLU A 19 -5.12 -10.21 -3.75
CA GLU A 19 -4.76 -9.38 -4.88
C GLU A 19 -3.56 -8.51 -4.54
N ALA A 20 -3.56 -7.95 -3.34
CA ALA A 20 -2.43 -7.14 -2.90
C ALA A 20 -1.17 -7.98 -2.87
N GLY A 21 -1.29 -9.20 -2.34
CA GLY A 21 -0.14 -10.08 -2.24
C GLY A 21 0.43 -10.45 -3.60
N ALA A 22 -0.45 -10.70 -4.56
CA ALA A 22 0.01 -11.03 -5.91
C ALA A 22 0.72 -9.83 -6.55
N TRP A 23 0.20 -8.64 -6.33
CA TRP A 23 0.81 -7.44 -6.87
C TRP A 23 2.18 -7.20 -6.23
N LEU A 24 2.27 -7.37 -4.93
CA LEU A 24 3.55 -7.19 -4.23
C LEU A 24 4.57 -8.22 -4.69
N ARG A 25 4.14 -9.44 -4.90
CA ARG A 25 5.04 -10.47 -5.39
C ARG A 25 5.56 -10.12 -6.78
N HIS A 26 4.69 -9.61 -7.62
CA HIS A 26 5.10 -9.21 -8.96
C HIS A 26 6.15 -8.10 -8.88
N LEU A 27 5.95 -7.12 -8.01
CA LEU A 27 6.93 -6.05 -7.86
C LEU A 27 8.25 -6.60 -7.34
N ARG A 28 8.18 -7.51 -6.37
CA ARG A 28 9.39 -8.10 -5.81
C ARG A 28 10.18 -8.84 -6.90
N GLU A 29 9.46 -9.63 -7.69
CA GLU A 29 10.12 -10.41 -8.73
C GLU A 29 10.70 -9.50 -9.81
N THR A 30 10.03 -8.41 -10.09
CA THR A 30 10.53 -7.45 -11.05
C THR A 30 11.84 -6.83 -10.56
N ARG A 31 12.00 -6.66 -9.25
CA ARG A 31 13.24 -6.14 -8.71
C ARG A 31 14.31 -7.23 -8.61
N GLY A 32 13.96 -8.47 -8.88
CA GLY A 32 14.91 -9.57 -8.79
C GLY A 32 15.17 -10.04 -7.38
N PHE A 33 14.29 -9.74 -6.43
CA PHE A 33 14.51 -10.15 -5.05
C PHE A 33 13.82 -11.48 -4.76
N SER A 34 14.49 -12.31 -3.95
CA SER A 34 13.81 -13.43 -3.33
C SER A 34 13.01 -12.87 -2.15
N GLN A 35 12.14 -13.69 -1.58
CA GLN A 35 11.42 -13.25 -0.39
C GLN A 35 12.37 -12.92 0.75
N ARG A 36 13.42 -13.69 0.87
CA ARG A 36 14.41 -13.47 1.92
C ARG A 36 15.13 -12.15 1.70
N GLN A 37 15.50 -11.86 0.47
CA GLN A 37 16.16 -10.61 0.17
C GLN A 37 15.26 -9.42 0.42
N LEU A 38 13.98 -9.52 0.05
CA LEU A 38 13.07 -8.42 0.32
C LEU A 38 12.91 -8.23 1.82
N ALA A 39 12.82 -9.32 2.58
CA ALA A 39 12.69 -9.21 4.03
C ALA A 39 13.87 -8.42 4.61
N GLU A 40 15.07 -8.67 4.11
CA GLU A 40 16.23 -7.93 4.58
C GLU A 40 16.10 -6.45 4.25
N HIS A 41 15.64 -6.13 3.06
CA HIS A 41 15.54 -4.74 2.67
C HIS A 41 14.48 -3.97 3.47
N VAL A 42 13.42 -4.63 3.86
CA VAL A 42 12.38 -3.95 4.62
C VAL A 42 12.54 -4.13 6.12
N GLY A 43 13.61 -4.78 6.54
CA GLY A 43 13.89 -4.88 7.97
C GLY A 43 13.02 -5.87 8.71
N ILE A 44 12.59 -6.94 8.05
CA ILE A 44 11.81 -7.98 8.68
C ILE A 44 12.72 -9.13 8.99
N GLU A 45 12.68 -9.57 10.24
CA GLU A 45 13.57 -10.62 10.68
C GLU A 45 13.27 -11.97 10.04
N TYR A 46 12.00 -12.31 9.88
CA TYR A 46 11.63 -13.60 9.33
C TYR A 46 10.99 -13.45 7.97
N TYR A 47 11.59 -14.01 6.94
CA TYR A 47 11.09 -13.85 5.59
C TYR A 47 9.70 -14.46 5.42
N THR A 48 9.29 -15.32 6.36
CA THR A 48 7.96 -15.89 6.27
C THR A 48 6.87 -14.83 6.37
N PHE A 49 7.15 -13.67 6.95
CA PHE A 49 6.18 -12.60 6.95
C PHE A 49 5.95 -12.10 5.52
N VAL A 50 6.99 -12.04 4.70
CA VAL A 50 6.81 -11.66 3.31
C VAL A 50 5.95 -12.71 2.61
N SER A 51 6.22 -13.99 2.89
CA SER A 51 5.48 -15.07 2.30
C SER A 51 3.99 -14.97 2.67
N GLN A 52 3.69 -14.67 3.93
CA GLN A 52 2.31 -14.56 4.37
C GLN A 52 1.61 -13.39 3.70
N ILE A 53 2.30 -12.25 3.59
CA ILE A 53 1.72 -11.09 2.95
C ILE A 53 1.44 -11.37 1.48
N GLU A 54 2.37 -12.03 0.80
CA GLU A 54 2.18 -12.33 -0.62
C GLU A 54 1.07 -13.34 -0.84
N ALA A 55 0.83 -14.21 0.14
CA ALA A 55 -0.23 -15.19 0.02
C ALA A 55 -1.58 -14.63 0.42
N GLY A 56 -1.62 -13.40 0.89
CA GLY A 56 -2.89 -12.80 1.29
C GLY A 56 -3.32 -13.16 2.69
N ARG A 57 -2.42 -13.76 3.46
CA ARG A 57 -2.76 -14.12 4.84
C ARG A 57 -2.34 -13.06 5.84
N GLY A 58 -1.78 -11.98 5.38
CA GLY A 58 -1.42 -10.88 6.23
C GLY A 58 -1.40 -9.63 5.39
N ARG A 59 -1.07 -8.51 6.01
CA ARG A 59 -0.99 -7.26 5.28
C ARG A 59 0.19 -6.46 5.80
N ILE A 60 0.68 -5.55 4.98
CA ILE A 60 1.78 -4.70 5.40
C ILE A 60 1.22 -3.70 6.40
N PRO A 61 1.84 -3.59 7.58
CA PRO A 61 1.42 -2.55 8.53
C PRO A 61 1.65 -1.18 7.92
N ALA A 62 0.75 -0.26 8.20
CA ALA A 62 0.82 1.06 7.58
C ALA A 62 2.13 1.78 7.87
N ASP A 63 2.69 1.59 9.05
CA ASP A 63 3.92 2.28 9.40
C ASP A 63 5.13 1.67 8.71
N ARG A 64 4.94 0.65 7.89
CA ARG A 64 6.04 0.07 7.14
C ARG A 64 5.94 0.38 5.65
N TYR A 65 4.94 1.11 5.24
CA TYR A 65 4.75 1.39 3.82
C TYR A 65 5.97 2.06 3.19
N GLN A 66 6.58 2.99 3.90
CA GLN A 66 7.72 3.71 3.34
C GLN A 66 8.87 2.75 3.03
N LYS A 67 9.17 1.84 3.96
CA LYS A 67 10.26 0.92 3.75
C LYS A 67 10.00 -0.02 2.59
N TRP A 68 8.77 -0.45 2.44
CA TRP A 68 8.42 -1.34 1.34
C TRP A 68 8.49 -0.59 0.01
N ALA A 69 8.00 0.65 -0.03
CA ALA A 69 8.08 1.45 -1.24
C ALA A 69 9.54 1.65 -1.64
N ASP A 70 10.38 1.96 -0.68
CA ASP A 70 11.80 2.17 -0.96
C ASP A 70 12.44 0.90 -1.50
N ALA A 71 12.18 -0.24 -0.87
CA ALA A 71 12.77 -1.49 -1.30
C ALA A 71 12.31 -1.88 -2.71
N LEU A 72 11.07 -1.57 -3.03
CA LEU A 72 10.53 -1.92 -4.34
C LEU A 72 10.75 -0.81 -5.35
N GLU A 73 11.41 0.27 -4.94
CA GLU A 73 11.73 1.40 -5.79
C GLU A 73 10.49 2.02 -6.40
N MET A 74 9.49 2.20 -5.57
CA MET A 74 8.28 2.87 -5.98
C MET A 74 8.16 4.18 -5.25
N GLU A 75 7.53 5.14 -5.91
CA GLU A 75 7.26 6.41 -5.29
C GLU A 75 6.29 6.16 -4.14
N PRO A 76 6.60 6.60 -2.93
CA PRO A 76 5.78 6.25 -1.77
C PRO A 76 4.32 6.63 -1.86
N LYS A 77 4.01 7.76 -2.44
CA LYS A 77 2.61 8.16 -2.55
C LYS A 77 1.84 7.21 -3.45
N ILE A 78 2.47 6.76 -4.53
CA ILE A 78 1.82 5.83 -5.43
C ILE A 78 1.67 4.48 -4.75
N PHE A 79 2.70 4.06 -4.02
CA PHE A 79 2.65 2.78 -3.33
C PHE A 79 1.54 2.78 -2.29
N VAL A 80 1.47 3.83 -1.48
CA VAL A 80 0.49 3.89 -0.41
C VAL A 80 -0.91 3.96 -0.98
N ARG A 81 -1.10 4.71 -2.05
CA ARG A 81 -2.42 4.76 -2.65
C ARG A 81 -2.86 3.38 -3.10
N LYS A 82 -1.94 2.61 -3.68
CA LYS A 82 -2.28 1.26 -4.11
C LYS A 82 -2.61 0.37 -2.92
N MET A 83 -1.86 0.51 -1.83
CA MET A 83 -2.12 -0.27 -0.63
C MET A 83 -3.49 0.06 -0.06
N LEU A 84 -3.87 1.33 -0.05
CA LEU A 84 -5.18 1.72 0.43
C LEU A 84 -6.28 1.14 -0.46
N HIS A 85 -6.03 1.13 -1.75
CA HIS A 85 -7.01 0.57 -2.67
C HIS A 85 -7.29 -0.90 -2.33
N PHE A 86 -6.26 -1.64 -2.00
CA PHE A 86 -6.44 -3.05 -1.68
C PHE A 86 -6.95 -3.24 -0.25
N TYR A 87 -6.33 -2.60 0.71
CA TYR A 87 -6.59 -2.91 2.11
C TYR A 87 -7.69 -2.06 2.72
N GLU A 88 -7.88 -0.87 2.23
CA GLU A 88 -8.83 0.07 2.82
C GLU A 88 -9.67 0.72 1.74
N PRO A 89 -10.51 -0.04 1.07
CA PRO A 89 -11.23 0.49 -0.09
C PRO A 89 -12.14 1.67 0.23
N ILE A 90 -12.70 1.70 1.42
CA ILE A 90 -13.58 2.80 1.77
C ILE A 90 -12.76 4.08 1.96
N THR A 91 -11.63 3.96 2.66
CA THR A 91 -10.74 5.10 2.83
C THR A 91 -10.24 5.59 1.47
N TYR A 92 -9.91 4.64 0.62
CA TYR A 92 -9.44 4.97 -0.72
C TYR A 92 -10.49 5.79 -1.48
N GLN A 93 -11.72 5.34 -1.41
CA GLN A 93 -12.80 6.06 -2.08
C GLN A 93 -12.98 7.47 -1.54
N ILE A 94 -12.89 7.61 -0.23
CA ILE A 94 -13.04 8.93 0.37
C ILE A 94 -11.95 9.87 -0.10
N LEU A 95 -10.72 9.37 -0.18
CA LEU A 95 -9.60 10.22 -0.56
C LEU A 95 -9.50 10.48 -2.05
N PHE A 96 -9.85 9.51 -2.86
CA PHE A 96 -9.58 9.58 -4.28
C PHE A 96 -10.79 9.51 -5.19
N GLY A 97 -11.96 9.34 -4.63
CA GLY A 97 -13.17 9.35 -5.45
C GLY A 97 -13.67 7.98 -5.74
N GLU A 98 -14.89 7.93 -6.26
CA GLU A 98 -15.53 6.70 -6.42
C GLU A 98 -14.96 5.81 -7.45
N ASP A 99 -14.54 6.31 -8.54
CA ASP A 99 -14.02 5.45 -9.56
C ASP A 99 -12.60 5.16 -9.19
N GLY A 100 -12.17 5.88 -8.25
CA GLY A 100 -10.91 5.60 -7.68
C GLY A 100 -9.81 5.52 -8.60
N GLU A 101 -9.74 6.22 -9.55
CA GLU A 101 -8.77 5.91 -10.32
C GLU A 101 -7.81 6.67 -10.90
N PRO A 102 -7.28 6.13 -11.72
CA PRO A 102 -6.16 6.54 -12.32
C PRO A 102 -6.07 7.98 -12.54
N VAL A 103 -7.15 8.52 -12.57
CA VAL A 103 -7.19 9.87 -12.65
C VAL A 103 -6.28 10.36 -11.63
N ALA A 104 -6.32 9.68 -10.56
CA ALA A 104 -5.55 10.08 -9.44
C ALA A 104 -4.08 10.01 -9.73
N ASP A 105 -3.66 9.12 -10.54
CA ASP A 105 -2.27 9.03 -10.84
C ASP A 105 -1.83 10.26 -11.60
N ALA A 106 -2.63 10.71 -12.48
CA ALA A 106 -2.30 11.90 -13.22
C ALA A 106 -2.23 13.06 -12.28
N ASN A 107 -3.11 13.08 -11.31
CA ASN A 107 -3.10 14.16 -10.37
C ASN A 107 -1.87 14.15 -9.50
N LEU A 108 -1.33 13.00 -9.26
CA LEU A 108 -0.16 12.93 -8.43
C LEU A 108 1.03 13.54 -9.14
N ASP A 109 1.00 13.55 -10.44
CA ASP A 109 2.10 14.11 -11.13
C ASP A 109 2.01 15.60 -11.12
N LYS A 110 0.87 16.14 -10.86
CA LYS A 110 0.75 17.52 -10.85
C LYS A 110 1.32 18.05 -9.61
N PRO A 111 1.92 19.12 -9.73
CA PRO A 111 2.51 19.72 -8.59
C PRO A 111 1.40 20.00 -7.73
N VAL A 112 1.30 19.38 -6.82
CA VAL A 112 0.29 19.53 -6.00
C VAL A 112 0.29 20.71 -5.31
N LYS A 113 0.29 21.70 -5.92
CA LYS A 113 0.14 22.83 -5.28
C LYS A 113 -0.78 22.64 -4.22
N LEU A 114 -1.54 21.78 -4.37
CA LEU A 114 -2.52 21.62 -3.45
C LEU A 114 -1.94 21.31 -2.18
N LEU A 115 -0.97 20.74 -2.13
CA LEU A 115 -0.51 20.34 -0.94
C LEU A 115 0.19 21.31 -0.32
N THR A 116 0.30 22.23 -0.91
CA THR A 116 0.99 23.15 -0.32
C THR A 116 0.53 23.44 0.98
N PHE A 117 0.01 22.90 1.52
CA PHE A 117 -0.35 23.29 2.81
C PHE A 117 0.74 22.98 3.65
N PRO A 118 1.03 23.15 3.39
CA PRO A 118 1.73 23.26 3.79
C PRO A 118 2.49 23.33 3.94
N SER A 119 2.65 23.22 3.49
CA SER A 119 3.37 23.32 3.53
C SER A 119 3.89 23.58 4.20
N ASN A 120 3.48 23.73 4.44
CA ASN A 120 3.88 24.01 5.04
C ASN A 120 4.32 23.57 5.72
N VAL A 121 4.10 23.06 5.70
CA VAL A 121 4.46 22.58 6.25
C VAL A 121 5.47 22.37 6.28
N SER A 122 5.78 22.47 5.70
CA SER A 122 6.79 22.46 5.68
C SER A 122 7.28 23.00 6.15
N ALA A 123 6.73 23.41 6.14
CA ALA A 123 7.10 24.04 6.60
C ALA A 123 7.15 23.66 7.63
N LEU A 124 6.55 23.07 7.72
CA LEU A 124 6.57 22.65 8.66
C LEU A 124 7.66 22.09 8.77
N ARG A 125 8.14 21.98 8.16
CA ARG A 125 9.07 21.70 8.08
C ARG A 125 9.79 22.16 8.24
N PRO A 126 10.05 22.25 8.62
CA PRO A 126 10.66 22.71 8.72
C PRO A 126 11.15 22.84 8.84
#